data_297368f2d188de46d44ffbc8d63cc4bf
#
_entry.id   297368f2d188de46d44ffbc8d63cc4bf
#
_cell.length_a   1.000
_cell.length_b   1.000
_cell.length_c   1.000
_cell.angle_alpha   90.00
_cell.angle_beta   90.00
_cell.angle_gamma   90.00
#
_symmetry.space_group_name_H-M   'P 1'
#
loop_
_entity.id
_entity.type
_entity.pdbx_description
1 polymer ?
#
loop_
_entity_poly.entity_id
_entity_poly.type
_entity_poly.pdbx_seq_one_letter_code
_entity_poly.pdbx_strand_id
1 'polypeptide(L)' 'MTPQQIEYVLLVAQLRSFSKAAQKLYITQPSLSKYIINIERQLGTEIFDRS' A
#
# COMPACT_ATOMS: atom_id res chain seq x y z
N MET A 1 1.12 10.48 8.72
CA MET A 1 1.60 9.15 8.29
C MET A 1 2.91 8.82 8.98
N THR A 2 3.09 7.57 9.34
CA THR A 2 4.36 7.11 9.91
C THR A 2 5.36 6.86 8.79
N PRO A 3 6.67 6.81 9.09
CA PRO A 3 7.66 6.44 8.08
C PRO A 3 7.39 5.09 7.43
N GLN A 4 6.90 4.12 8.19
CA GLN A 4 6.56 2.80 7.64
C GLN A 4 5.41 2.89 6.63
N GLN A 5 4.39 3.70 6.92
CA GLN A 5 3.28 3.90 6.01
C GLN A 5 3.74 4.54 4.69
N ILE A 6 4.61 5.54 4.80
CA ILE A 6 5.18 6.20 3.63
C ILE A 6 5.97 5.21 2.80
N GLU A 7 6.78 4.37 3.45
CA GLU A 7 7.58 3.36 2.77
C GLU A 7 6.72 2.38 1.98
N TYR A 8 5.61 1.90 2.57
CA TYR A 8 4.71 0.98 1.91
C TYR A 8 4.04 1.63 0.69
N VAL A 9 3.56 2.86 0.87
CA VAL A 9 2.91 3.61 -0.22
C VAL A 9 3.89 3.82 -1.38
N LEU A 10 5.11 4.25 -1.07
CA LEU A 10 6.12 4.49 -2.10
C LEU A 10 6.48 3.21 -2.85
N LEU A 11 6.59 2.10 -2.15
CA LEU A 11 6.94 0.83 -2.77
C LEU A 11 5.86 0.37 -3.76
N VAL A 12 4.59 0.47 -3.36
CA VAL A 12 3.49 0.12 -4.26
C VAL A 12 3.50 1.04 -5.49
N ALA A 13 3.73 2.34 -5.27
CA ALA A 13 3.79 3.30 -6.37
C ALA A 13 4.93 3.01 -7.34
N GLN A 14 6.10 2.65 -6.82
CA GLN A 14 7.27 2.35 -7.64
C GLN A 14 7.06 1.09 -8.48
N LEU A 15 6.53 0.04 -7.85
CA LEU A 15 6.36 -1.25 -8.50
C LEU A 15 5.09 -1.33 -9.34
N ARG A 16 4.14 -0.44 -9.10
CA ARG A 16 2.83 -0.42 -9.75
C ARG A 16 2.11 -1.77 -9.65
N SER A 17 2.32 -2.45 -8.51
CA SER A 17 1.77 -3.80 -8.32
C SER A 17 1.68 -4.09 -6.83
N PHE A 18 0.48 -4.37 -6.36
CA PHE A 18 0.28 -4.82 -4.98
C PHE A 18 0.93 -6.18 -4.74
N SER A 19 0.84 -7.08 -5.72
CA SER A 19 1.43 -8.42 -5.60
C SER A 19 2.94 -8.35 -5.45
N LYS A 20 3.60 -7.57 -6.30
CA LYS A 20 5.06 -7.44 -6.25
C LYS A 20 5.50 -6.73 -4.97
N ALA A 21 4.77 -5.69 -4.56
CA ALA A 21 5.09 -4.98 -3.33
C ALA A 21 4.93 -5.90 -2.11
N ALA A 22 3.86 -6.70 -2.06
CA ALA A 22 3.65 -7.65 -0.98
C ALA A 22 4.80 -8.67 -0.89
N GLN A 23 5.27 -9.17 -2.03
CA GLN A 23 6.41 -10.08 -2.08
C GLN A 23 7.67 -9.43 -1.50
N LYS A 24 7.93 -8.18 -1.88
CA LYS A 24 9.08 -7.44 -1.36
C LYS A 24 9.01 -7.25 0.14
N LEU A 25 7.80 -7.07 0.67
CA LEU A 25 7.59 -6.82 2.09
C LEU A 25 7.40 -8.10 2.89
N TYR A 26 7.41 -9.26 2.24
CA TYR A 26 7.21 -10.57 2.89
C TYR A 26 5.87 -10.66 3.62
N ILE A 27 4.83 -10.09 3.00
CA ILE A 27 3.45 -10.16 3.51
C ILE A 27 2.54 -10.64 2.38
N THR A 28 1.30 -11.01 2.74
CA THR A 28 0.32 -11.39 1.74
C THR A 28 -0.26 -10.17 1.05
N GLN A 29 -0.74 -10.34 -0.17
CA GLN A 29 -1.35 -9.23 -0.90
C GLN A 29 -2.62 -8.70 -0.21
N PRO A 30 -3.53 -9.55 0.31
CA PRO A 30 -4.68 -9.03 1.07
C PRO A 30 -4.28 -8.20 2.28
N SER A 31 -3.22 -8.59 2.98
CA SER A 31 -2.73 -7.81 4.12
C SER A 31 -2.23 -6.44 3.67
N LEU A 32 -1.49 -6.39 2.57
CA LEU A 32 -1.02 -5.11 2.04
C LEU A 32 -2.18 -4.24 1.59
N SER A 33 -3.16 -4.81 0.89
CA SER A 33 -4.34 -4.05 0.44
C SER A 33 -5.07 -3.43 1.62
N LYS A 34 -5.28 -4.20 2.69
CA LYS A 34 -5.92 -3.71 3.89
C LYS A 34 -5.15 -2.56 4.53
N TYR A 35 -3.83 -2.71 4.57
CA TYR A 35 -2.94 -1.70 5.12
C TYR A 35 -3.08 -0.38 4.36
N ILE A 36 -3.06 -0.45 3.04
CA ILE A 36 -3.19 0.74 2.19
C ILE A 36 -4.59 1.37 2.32
N ILE A 37 -5.64 0.55 2.39
CA ILE A 37 -7.01 1.05 2.57
C ILE A 37 -7.12 1.83 3.88
N ASN A 38 -6.51 1.34 4.96
CA ASN A 38 -6.52 2.04 6.24
C ASN A 38 -5.82 3.40 6.15
N ILE A 39 -4.70 3.46 5.43
CA ILE A 39 -4.00 4.72 5.21
C ILE A 39 -4.90 5.69 4.44
N GLU A 40 -5.54 5.20 3.38
CA GLU A 40 -6.44 6.03 2.57
C GLU A 40 -7.60 6.58 3.38
N ARG A 41 -8.15 5.75 4.28
CA ARG A 41 -9.23 6.19 5.17
C ARG A 41 -8.77 7.31 6.10
N GLN A 42 -7.56 7.20 6.64
CA GLN A 42 -7.00 8.23 7.51
C GLN A 42 -6.79 9.54 6.77
N LEU A 43 -6.40 9.46 5.49
CA LEU A 43 -6.18 10.64 4.66
C LEU A 43 -7.47 11.20 4.08
N GLY A 44 -8.54 10.41 4.06
CA GLY A 44 -9.81 10.80 3.47
C GLY A 44 -9.83 10.80 1.95
N THR A 45 -8.89 10.10 1.31
CA THR A 45 -8.81 10.05 -0.14
C THR A 45 -8.14 8.77 -0.59
N GLU A 46 -8.45 8.33 -1.80
CA GLU A 46 -7.75 7.21 -2.42
C GLU A 46 -6.39 7.68 -2.95
N ILE A 47 -5.39 6.81 -2.78
CA ILE A 47 -4.05 7.04 -3.31
C ILE A 47 -3.86 6.25 -4.60
N PHE A 48 -4.40 5.05 -4.66
CA PHE A 48 -4.23 4.15 -5.80
C PHE A 48 -5.56 3.80 -6.43
N ASP A 49 -5.54 3.72 -7.76
CA ASP A 49 -6.69 3.25 -8.54
C ASP A 49 -6.65 1.72 -8.57
N ARG A 50 -7.75 1.09 -8.14
CA ARG A 50 -7.87 -0.38 -8.08
C ARG A 50 -8.81 -0.95 -9.13
N SER A 51 -9.30 -0.09 -10.00
CA SER A 51 -10.24 -0.53 -11.04
C SER A 51 -9.58 -1.36 -12.12
#